data_c36933e72bfe0602a224a59856c18f11
#
_entry.id   c36933e72bfe0602a224a59856c18f11
#
_cell.length_a   1.000
_cell.length_b   1.000
_cell.length_c   1.000
_cell.angle_alpha   90.00
_cell.angle_beta   90.00
_cell.angle_gamma   90.00
#
_symmetry.space_group_name_H-M   'P 1'
#
loop_
_entity.id
_entity.type
_entity.pdbx_description
1 polymer ?
#
loop_
_entity_poly.entity_id
_entity_poly.type
_entity_poly.pdbx_seq_one_letter_code
_entity_poly.pdbx_strand_id
1 'polypeptide(L)'
;MFTVENHSGNCLVLIKLFGGKMYQSYGGSVGGNLKHIVIATKYRYKMMRSPTVKTYCRVAIEEACKRHGIKIEILKVMEDHVHMIVDCPRTMCDAKLIQLIKGLSSWILFRVCENLRKRYPNGNFWNAGYFCTGVGTDFDRTFAYIENQEMHHATQ
;
A
#
# COMPACT_ATOMS: atom_id res chain seq x y z
N MET A 1 19.42 21.39 8.77
CA MET A 1 18.24 21.96 8.07
C MET A 1 18.59 22.02 6.60
N PHE A 2 18.04 21.14 5.79
CA PHE A 2 18.27 21.15 4.33
C PHE A 2 16.94 21.43 3.64
N THR A 3 16.91 22.47 2.84
CA THR A 3 15.75 22.87 2.04
C THR A 3 15.95 22.33 0.62
N VAL A 4 15.01 21.52 0.12
CA VAL A 4 14.98 21.11 -1.29
C VAL A 4 13.76 21.76 -1.91
N GLU A 5 13.95 22.62 -2.89
CA GLU A 5 12.88 23.22 -3.68
C GLU A 5 12.42 22.26 -4.77
N ASN A 6 11.14 22.00 -4.84
CA ASN A 6 10.51 21.32 -5.97
C ASN A 6 9.87 22.32 -6.93
N HIS A 7 9.87 22.00 -8.22
CA HIS A 7 9.39 22.81 -9.35
C HIS A 7 7.93 23.27 -9.32
N SER A 8 7.19 23.06 -8.23
CA SER A 8 5.76 23.44 -8.05
C SER A 8 5.49 24.37 -6.87
N GLY A 9 6.50 25.06 -6.35
CA GLY A 9 6.29 26.18 -5.40
C GLY A 9 5.79 25.83 -3.99
N ASN A 10 5.72 24.55 -3.62
CA ASN A 10 5.43 24.13 -2.25
C ASN A 10 6.73 23.82 -1.51
N CYS A 11 7.02 24.62 -0.48
CA CYS A 11 8.21 24.44 0.38
C CYS A 11 8.06 23.15 1.20
N LEU A 12 8.71 22.08 0.76
CA LEU A 12 8.87 20.84 1.52
C LEU A 12 10.04 21.03 2.51
N VAL A 13 9.73 21.37 3.75
CA VAL A 13 10.73 21.38 4.82
C VAL A 13 10.92 19.93 5.30
N LEU A 14 11.99 19.29 4.82
CA LEU A 14 12.44 18.00 5.33
C LEU A 14 13.20 18.23 6.63
N ILE A 15 12.58 17.93 7.77
CA ILE A 15 13.25 17.95 9.07
C ILE A 15 13.73 16.53 9.38
N LYS A 16 15.05 16.33 9.37
CA LYS A 16 15.67 15.10 9.84
C LYS A 16 15.77 15.17 11.37
N LEU A 17 14.86 14.50 12.06
CA LEU A 17 14.92 14.33 13.52
C LEU A 17 15.46 12.93 13.85
N PHE A 18 16.24 12.85 14.92
CA PHE A 18 16.96 11.69 15.47
C PHE A 18 16.41 10.31 15.02
N GLY A 19 17.29 9.45 14.48
CA GLY A 19 16.94 8.08 14.07
C GLY A 19 16.70 7.86 12.56
N GLY A 20 17.06 8.82 11.68
CA GLY A 20 17.03 8.61 10.22
C GLY A 20 15.65 8.72 9.56
N LYS A 21 14.57 8.99 10.29
CA LYS A 21 13.22 9.15 9.73
C LYS A 21 13.05 10.54 9.12
N MET A 22 12.56 10.59 7.87
CA MET A 22 12.16 11.84 7.21
C MET A 22 10.69 12.11 7.49
N TYR A 23 10.40 13.29 8.04
CA TYR A 23 9.03 13.76 8.24
C TYR A 23 8.69 14.80 7.19
N GLN A 24 7.46 14.75 6.66
CA GLN A 24 6.94 15.78 5.77
C GLN A 24 6.27 16.89 6.57
N SER A 25 6.46 18.15 6.14
CA SER A 25 5.78 19.30 6.70
C SER A 25 4.52 19.61 5.87
N TYR A 26 3.38 19.71 6.54
CA TYR A 26 2.11 20.07 5.94
C TYR A 26 1.54 21.29 6.68
N GLY A 27 1.63 22.48 6.07
CA GLY A 27 0.96 23.67 6.59
C GLY A 27 1.18 23.96 8.09
N GLY A 28 2.43 23.86 8.57
CA GLY A 28 2.78 24.10 9.96
C GLY A 28 2.76 22.86 10.88
N SER A 29 2.35 21.68 10.36
CA SER A 29 2.41 20.41 11.09
C SER A 29 3.50 19.52 10.50
N VAL A 30 4.30 18.88 11.36
CA VAL A 30 5.35 17.94 10.98
C VAL A 30 4.95 16.53 11.42
N GLY A 31 5.09 15.55 10.52
CA GLY A 31 4.87 14.13 10.84
C GLY A 31 4.51 13.30 9.61
N GLY A 32 4.60 11.97 9.73
CA GLY A 32 4.14 11.00 8.76
C GLY A 32 2.78 10.41 9.16
N ASN A 33 2.00 9.95 8.20
CA ASN A 33 0.77 9.19 8.43
C ASN A 33 0.95 7.77 7.87
N LEU A 34 1.93 7.05 8.46
CA LEU A 34 2.27 5.71 8.06
C LEU A 34 1.19 4.71 8.52
N LYS A 35 0.70 3.92 7.58
CA LYS A 35 -0.30 2.88 7.81
C LYS A 35 0.20 1.53 7.33
N HIS A 36 0.13 0.53 8.20
CA HIS A 36 0.26 -0.87 7.82
C HIS A 36 -1.11 -1.40 7.41
N ILE A 37 -1.20 -1.89 6.19
CA ILE A 37 -2.44 -2.36 5.57
C ILE A 37 -2.27 -3.82 5.14
N VAL A 38 -3.31 -4.62 5.42
CA VAL A 38 -3.44 -5.97 4.85
C VAL A 38 -4.80 -6.08 4.16
N ILE A 39 -4.79 -6.42 2.88
CA ILE A 39 -5.99 -6.70 2.09
C ILE A 39 -5.88 -8.08 1.46
N ALA A 40 -6.98 -8.83 1.47
CA ALA A 40 -7.02 -10.19 0.93
C ALA A 40 -7.94 -10.26 -0.29
N THR A 41 -7.68 -11.23 -1.17
CA THR A 41 -8.57 -11.56 -2.27
C THR A 41 -9.92 -12.06 -1.75
N LYS A 42 -10.99 -11.82 -2.49
CA LYS A 42 -12.32 -12.34 -2.14
C LYS A 42 -12.28 -13.87 -2.10
N TYR A 43 -12.85 -14.43 -1.03
CA TYR A 43 -12.85 -15.87 -0.72
C TYR A 43 -11.45 -16.46 -0.50
N ARG A 44 -10.42 -15.63 -0.27
CA ARG A 44 -9.02 -16.08 -0.08
C ARG A 44 -8.51 -16.92 -1.26
N TYR A 45 -9.00 -16.67 -2.46
CA TYR A 45 -8.52 -17.37 -3.65
C TYR A 45 -7.06 -16.99 -3.92
N LYS A 46 -6.21 -18.00 -4.11
CA LYS A 46 -4.77 -17.85 -4.36
C LYS A 46 -4.48 -17.37 -5.80
N MET A 47 -5.11 -16.28 -6.21
CA MET A 47 -5.02 -15.76 -7.58
C MET A 47 -3.62 -15.26 -7.92
N MET A 48 -2.91 -14.70 -6.93
CA MET A 48 -1.55 -14.17 -7.08
C MET A 48 -0.47 -15.26 -6.92
N ARG A 49 -0.85 -16.54 -6.88
CA ARG A 49 0.07 -17.67 -7.05
C ARG A 49 0.70 -17.67 -8.45
N SER A 50 -0.04 -17.22 -9.47
CA SER A 50 0.50 -16.97 -10.80
C SER A 50 1.45 -15.77 -10.77
N PRO A 51 2.72 -15.90 -11.22
CA PRO A 51 3.68 -14.80 -11.26
C PRO A 51 3.18 -13.61 -12.06
N THR A 52 2.47 -13.85 -13.16
CA THR A 52 1.88 -12.80 -14.01
C THR A 52 0.83 -12.02 -13.26
N VAL A 53 -0.12 -12.70 -12.58
CA VAL A 53 -1.17 -12.03 -11.79
C VAL A 53 -0.56 -11.30 -10.60
N LYS A 54 0.47 -11.87 -9.96
CA LYS A 54 1.23 -11.23 -8.86
C LYS A 54 1.85 -9.91 -9.33
N THR A 55 2.48 -9.90 -10.49
CA THR A 55 3.08 -8.69 -11.10
C THR A 55 2.01 -7.65 -11.43
N TYR A 56 0.92 -8.06 -12.08
CA TYR A 56 -0.16 -7.12 -12.40
C TYR A 56 -0.83 -6.55 -11.15
N CYS A 57 -0.97 -7.35 -10.09
CA CYS A 57 -1.50 -6.89 -8.81
C CYS A 57 -0.60 -5.82 -8.19
N ARG A 58 0.72 -6.04 -8.20
CA ARG A 58 1.71 -5.05 -7.73
C ARG A 58 1.56 -3.74 -8.49
N VAL A 59 1.65 -3.78 -9.82
CA VAL A 59 1.55 -2.59 -10.68
C VAL A 59 0.20 -1.86 -10.50
N ALA A 60 -0.89 -2.61 -10.37
CA ALA A 60 -2.21 -2.03 -10.17
C ALA A 60 -2.33 -1.29 -8.82
N ILE A 61 -1.73 -1.81 -7.75
CA ILE A 61 -1.68 -1.14 -6.44
C ILE A 61 -0.78 0.09 -6.51
N GLU A 62 0.40 -0.02 -7.12
CA GLU A 62 1.34 1.10 -7.29
C GLU A 62 0.69 2.25 -8.05
N GLU A 63 -0.02 1.96 -9.14
CA GLU A 63 -0.74 2.95 -9.92
C GLU A 63 -1.91 3.57 -9.12
N ALA A 64 -2.64 2.76 -8.35
CA ALA A 64 -3.70 3.26 -7.49
C ALA A 64 -3.16 4.24 -6.43
N CYS A 65 -2.07 3.89 -5.78
CA CYS A 65 -1.42 4.74 -4.78
C CYS A 65 -0.89 6.03 -5.41
N LYS A 66 -0.19 5.93 -6.55
CA LYS A 66 0.36 7.07 -7.28
C LYS A 66 -0.71 8.10 -7.64
N ARG A 67 -1.86 7.66 -8.19
CA ARG A 67 -2.96 8.55 -8.58
C ARG A 67 -3.59 9.31 -7.42
N HIS A 68 -3.48 8.77 -6.22
CA HIS A 68 -4.10 9.36 -5.03
C HIS A 68 -3.11 10.00 -4.06
N GLY A 69 -1.85 10.21 -4.49
CA GLY A 69 -0.82 10.84 -3.67
C GLY A 69 -0.44 10.02 -2.43
N ILE A 70 -0.57 8.70 -2.52
CA ILE A 70 -0.20 7.75 -1.47
C ILE A 70 1.20 7.22 -1.78
N LYS A 71 2.15 7.41 -0.86
CA LYS A 71 3.51 6.90 -1.02
C LYS A 71 3.60 5.48 -0.46
N ILE A 72 4.11 4.55 -1.25
CA ILE A 72 4.37 3.18 -0.81
C ILE A 72 5.79 3.12 -0.24
N GLU A 73 5.94 2.66 1.00
CA GLU A 73 7.24 2.39 1.64
C GLU A 73 7.64 0.93 1.44
N ILE A 74 6.68 0.01 1.56
CA ILE A 74 6.87 -1.42 1.28
C ILE A 74 5.59 -2.01 0.70
N LEU A 75 5.72 -2.95 -0.23
CA LEU A 75 4.62 -3.69 -0.84
C LEU A 75 5.03 -5.15 -1.06
N LYS A 76 4.38 -6.05 -0.36
CA LYS A 76 4.54 -7.51 -0.51
C LYS A 76 3.22 -8.13 -0.97
N VAL A 77 3.26 -8.74 -2.14
CA VAL A 77 2.12 -9.46 -2.72
C VAL A 77 2.31 -10.95 -2.47
N MET A 78 1.45 -11.52 -1.63
CA MET A 78 1.39 -12.95 -1.32
C MET A 78 0.42 -13.66 -2.28
N GLU A 79 0.18 -14.97 -2.10
CA GLU A 79 -0.68 -15.74 -3.01
C GLU A 79 -2.16 -15.28 -3.01
N ASP A 80 -2.67 -14.87 -1.85
CA ASP A 80 -4.09 -14.53 -1.62
C ASP A 80 -4.32 -13.22 -0.83
N HIS A 81 -3.25 -12.53 -0.48
CA HIS A 81 -3.31 -11.26 0.25
C HIS A 81 -2.09 -10.38 -0.04
N VAL A 82 -2.16 -9.14 0.40
CA VAL A 82 -1.10 -8.14 0.23
C VAL A 82 -0.85 -7.45 1.57
N HIS A 83 0.42 -7.34 1.93
CA HIS A 83 0.89 -6.45 2.98
C HIS A 83 1.51 -5.20 2.38
N MET A 84 1.21 -4.04 2.94
CA MET A 84 1.85 -2.80 2.53
C MET A 84 2.00 -1.84 3.71
N ILE A 85 3.06 -1.04 3.68
CA ILE A 85 3.18 0.17 4.49
C ILE A 85 3.12 1.34 3.53
N VAL A 86 2.22 2.27 3.81
CA VAL A 86 2.02 3.47 3.00
C VAL A 86 2.06 4.71 3.87
N ASP A 87 2.57 5.81 3.32
CA ASP A 87 2.39 7.16 3.86
C ASP A 87 1.27 7.84 3.06
N CYS A 88 0.21 8.23 3.74
CA CYS A 88 -0.96 8.82 3.11
C CYS A 88 -1.23 10.24 3.64
N PRO A 89 -1.92 11.10 2.86
CA PRO A 89 -2.32 12.43 3.32
C PRO A 89 -3.04 12.37 4.67
N ARG A 90 -2.69 13.27 5.60
CA ARG A 90 -3.28 13.31 6.95
C ARG A 90 -4.79 13.51 6.98
N THR A 91 -5.34 14.12 5.94
CA THR A 91 -6.78 14.34 5.76
C THR A 91 -7.51 13.08 5.27
N MET A 92 -6.76 12.03 4.89
CA MET A 92 -7.34 10.79 4.37
C MET A 92 -7.60 9.82 5.51
N CYS A 93 -8.87 9.47 5.75
CA CYS A 93 -9.22 8.43 6.72
C CYS A 93 -8.95 7.02 6.16
N ASP A 94 -8.79 6.04 7.06
CA ASP A 94 -8.45 4.67 6.71
C ASP A 94 -9.45 4.04 5.72
N ALA A 95 -10.75 4.25 5.91
CA ALA A 95 -11.78 3.74 5.02
C ALA A 95 -11.64 4.29 3.58
N LYS A 96 -11.35 5.59 3.45
CA LYS A 96 -11.13 6.22 2.15
C LYS A 96 -9.87 5.71 1.48
N LEU A 97 -8.78 5.59 2.24
CA LEU A 97 -7.51 5.03 1.79
C LEU A 97 -7.71 3.63 1.17
N ILE A 98 -8.36 2.74 1.91
CA ILE A 98 -8.63 1.37 1.48
C ILE A 98 -9.57 1.34 0.27
N GLN A 99 -10.61 2.17 0.26
CA GLN A 99 -11.54 2.29 -0.88
C GLN A 99 -10.81 2.65 -2.17
N LEU A 100 -9.92 3.63 -2.12
CA LEU A 100 -9.16 4.10 -3.29
C LEU A 100 -8.20 3.02 -3.81
N ILE A 101 -7.44 2.39 -2.91
CA ILE A 101 -6.50 1.34 -3.28
C ILE A 101 -7.25 0.13 -3.88
N LYS A 102 -8.26 -0.40 -3.18
CA LYS A 102 -9.02 -1.57 -3.65
C LYS A 102 -9.79 -1.28 -4.94
N GLY A 103 -10.42 -0.12 -5.02
CA GLY A 103 -11.28 0.24 -6.16
C GLY A 103 -10.48 0.31 -7.45
N LEU A 104 -9.44 1.14 -7.48
CA LEU A 104 -8.66 1.34 -8.71
C LEU A 104 -7.81 0.12 -9.06
N SER A 105 -7.17 -0.53 -8.09
CA SER A 105 -6.40 -1.75 -8.36
C SER A 105 -7.28 -2.89 -8.90
N SER A 106 -8.47 -3.08 -8.34
CA SER A 106 -9.43 -4.05 -8.85
C SER A 106 -9.86 -3.74 -10.30
N TRP A 107 -10.17 -2.47 -10.58
CA TRP A 107 -10.55 -2.02 -11.92
C TRP A 107 -9.44 -2.28 -12.95
N ILE A 108 -8.18 -1.97 -12.62
CA ILE A 108 -7.04 -2.24 -13.48
C ILE A 108 -6.89 -3.75 -13.72
N LEU A 109 -6.91 -4.55 -12.64
CA LEU A 109 -6.74 -6.01 -12.71
C LEU A 109 -7.77 -6.65 -13.65
N PHE A 110 -9.06 -6.27 -13.56
CA PHE A 110 -10.09 -6.81 -14.44
C PHE A 110 -9.95 -6.38 -15.91
N ARG A 111 -9.16 -5.36 -16.19
CA ARG A 111 -8.85 -4.94 -17.58
C ARG A 111 -7.66 -5.67 -18.16
N VAL A 112 -6.64 -5.95 -17.35
CA VAL A 112 -5.41 -6.59 -17.83
C VAL A 112 -5.44 -8.12 -17.73
N CYS A 113 -6.35 -8.68 -16.91
CA CYS A 113 -6.49 -10.11 -16.68
C CYS A 113 -7.92 -10.57 -16.98
N GLU A 114 -8.23 -10.86 -18.24
CA GLU A 114 -9.57 -11.29 -18.69
C GLU A 114 -10.12 -12.50 -17.91
N ASN A 115 -9.27 -13.46 -17.58
CA ASN A 115 -9.66 -14.67 -16.86
C ASN A 115 -10.14 -14.41 -15.42
N LEU A 116 -9.85 -13.23 -14.84
CA LEU A 116 -10.35 -12.89 -13.51
C LEU A 116 -11.88 -12.79 -13.47
N ARG A 117 -12.53 -12.38 -14.56
CA ARG A 117 -14.00 -12.33 -14.67
C ARG A 117 -14.65 -13.68 -14.49
N LYS A 118 -14.01 -14.75 -14.97
CA LYS A 118 -14.51 -16.12 -14.80
C LYS A 118 -14.55 -16.54 -13.34
N ARG A 119 -13.57 -16.08 -12.54
CA ARG A 119 -13.47 -16.41 -11.11
C ARG A 119 -14.28 -15.47 -10.22
N TYR A 120 -14.40 -14.22 -10.63
CA TYR A 120 -15.11 -13.15 -9.93
C TYR A 120 -16.17 -12.52 -10.83
N PRO A 121 -17.28 -13.21 -11.13
CA PRO A 121 -18.29 -12.73 -12.09
C PRO A 121 -18.92 -11.40 -11.64
N ASN A 122 -19.04 -11.19 -10.32
CA ASN A 122 -19.56 -9.94 -9.73
C ASN A 122 -18.54 -8.80 -9.66
N GLY A 123 -17.32 -8.97 -10.19
CA GLY A 123 -16.33 -7.90 -10.30
C GLY A 123 -15.64 -7.48 -9.00
N ASN A 124 -15.77 -8.26 -7.92
CA ASN A 124 -15.13 -7.96 -6.63
C ASN A 124 -13.86 -8.80 -6.46
N PHE A 125 -12.69 -8.22 -6.73
CA PHE A 125 -11.41 -8.91 -6.57
C PHE A 125 -11.01 -9.02 -5.09
N TRP A 126 -11.15 -7.92 -4.34
CA TRP A 126 -10.79 -7.85 -2.93
C TRP A 126 -11.96 -8.26 -2.02
N ASN A 127 -11.62 -8.87 -0.88
CA ASN A 127 -12.58 -9.08 0.21
C ASN A 127 -13.07 -7.72 0.75
N ALA A 128 -14.26 -7.67 1.32
CA ALA A 128 -14.80 -6.45 1.94
C ALA A 128 -13.94 -6.01 3.14
N GLY A 129 -13.52 -6.96 3.98
CA GLY A 129 -12.67 -6.68 5.14
C GLY A 129 -11.25 -6.23 4.77
N TYR A 130 -10.59 -5.63 5.75
CA TYR A 130 -9.19 -5.22 5.69
C TYR A 130 -8.63 -5.08 7.11
N PHE A 131 -7.31 -5.09 7.21
CA PHE A 131 -6.59 -4.65 8.41
C PHE A 131 -5.90 -3.33 8.08
N CYS A 132 -5.99 -2.35 8.96
CA CYS A 132 -5.30 -1.08 8.85
C CYS A 132 -4.96 -0.57 10.25
N THR A 133 -3.69 -0.26 10.48
CA THR A 133 -3.21 0.32 11.74
C THR A 133 -2.13 1.37 11.49
N GLY A 134 -2.02 2.34 12.37
CA GLY A 134 -0.92 3.30 12.34
C GLY A 134 0.40 2.60 12.67
N VAL A 135 1.44 2.92 11.91
CA VAL A 135 2.81 2.50 12.19
C VAL A 135 3.48 3.62 12.96
N GLY A 136 3.57 3.47 14.28
CA GLY A 136 4.20 4.44 15.16
C GLY A 136 5.73 4.36 15.14
N THR A 137 6.37 4.32 16.33
CA THR A 137 7.84 4.20 16.50
C THR A 137 8.40 2.84 16.05
N ASP A 138 7.55 1.82 15.85
CA ASP A 138 7.92 0.44 15.51
C ASP A 138 7.99 0.17 14.00
N PHE A 139 8.27 1.21 13.18
CA PHE A 139 8.38 1.07 11.72
C PHE A 139 9.37 -0.04 11.33
N ASP A 140 10.57 -0.03 11.91
CA ASP A 140 11.63 -0.99 11.55
C ASP A 140 11.21 -2.43 11.88
N ARG A 141 10.50 -2.63 12.99
CA ARG A 141 9.96 -3.93 13.38
C ARG A 141 8.84 -4.40 12.45
N THR A 142 7.92 -3.51 12.11
CA THR A 142 6.82 -3.81 11.18
C THR A 142 7.36 -4.06 9.77
N PHE A 143 8.34 -3.29 9.34
CA PHE A 143 9.02 -3.44 8.06
C PHE A 143 9.71 -4.81 7.97
N ALA A 144 10.55 -5.15 8.94
CA ALA A 144 11.26 -6.42 9.01
C ALA A 144 10.28 -7.62 9.06
N TYR A 145 9.17 -7.50 9.79
CA TYR A 145 8.12 -8.51 9.82
C TYR A 145 7.54 -8.77 8.44
N ILE A 146 7.21 -7.72 7.69
CA ILE A 146 6.63 -7.84 6.34
C ILE A 146 7.67 -8.39 5.35
N GLU A 147 8.93 -7.96 5.44
CA GLU A 147 10.00 -8.48 4.57
C GLU A 147 10.21 -9.99 4.74
N ASN A 148 10.15 -10.48 5.97
CA ASN A 148 10.41 -11.88 6.31
C ASN A 148 9.19 -12.80 6.14
N GLN A 149 8.02 -12.29 5.77
CA GLN A 149 6.80 -13.09 5.61
C GLN A 149 6.92 -14.21 4.57
N GLU A 150 7.73 -14.04 3.53
CA GLU A 150 7.94 -15.10 2.52
C GLU A 150 8.70 -16.31 3.10
N MET A 151 9.56 -16.10 4.10
CA MET A 151 10.33 -17.20 4.72
C MET A 151 9.45 -18.11 5.60
N HIS A 152 8.41 -17.55 6.25
CA HIS A 152 7.52 -18.32 7.12
C HIS A 152 6.50 -19.18 6.36
N HIS A 153 6.19 -18.87 5.10
CA HIS A 153 5.27 -19.64 4.27
C HIS A 153 5.96 -20.74 3.46
N ALA A 154 7.30 -20.74 3.35
CA ALA A 154 8.06 -21.78 2.67
C ALA A 154 8.30 -23.02 3.55
N THR A 155 7.96 -22.95 4.85
CA THR A 155 8.24 -24.03 5.84
C THR A 155 6.97 -24.74 6.32
N GLN A 156 5.82 -24.47 5.73
CA GLN A 156 4.56 -25.21 5.90
C GLN A 156 4.09 -25.78 4.55
#